data_836143065449ca996c2776f7e222fd21
#
_entry.id   836143065449ca996c2776f7e222fd21
#
_cell.length_a   1.000
_cell.length_b   1.000
_cell.length_c   1.000
_cell.angle_alpha   90.00
_cell.angle_beta   90.00
_cell.angle_gamma   90.00
#
_symmetry.space_group_name_H-M   'P 1'
#
loop_
_entity.id
_entity.type
_entity.pdbx_description
1 polymer ?
#
loop_
_entity_poly.entity_id
_entity_poly.type
_entity_poly.pdbx_seq_one_letter_code
_entity_poly.pdbx_strand_id
1 'polypeptide(L)'
;MAEFIYNEVQLIQPGAAALLNTTIGCNKGYVIHRAGSGILTLRGIVNNPCASVARYRVAFDGNIAVPEGGTPGEIQLALAIGGEVVQSSIATATPTVANAYWNVNGFAIIDVPSGCCYTVSVENASESADPGTTPALALNLRNLNVEVTRLA
;
A
#
# COMPACT_ATOMS: atom_id res chain seq x y z
N MET A 1 -4.13 16.49 4.07
CA MET A 1 -4.44 15.27 3.31
C MET A 1 -3.70 15.31 2.00
N ALA A 2 -3.15 14.21 1.58
CA ALA A 2 -2.52 14.05 0.27
C ALA A 2 -2.98 12.72 -0.34
N GLU A 3 -3.15 12.72 -1.66
CA GLU A 3 -3.45 11.53 -2.45
C GLU A 3 -2.29 11.21 -3.37
N PHE A 4 -2.00 9.93 -3.50
CA PHE A 4 -0.97 9.38 -4.38
C PHE A 4 -1.63 8.33 -5.25
N ILE A 5 -1.49 8.46 -6.55
CA ILE A 5 -2.24 7.62 -7.49
C ILE A 5 -1.35 6.98 -8.56
N TYR A 6 -1.83 5.84 -9.05
CA TYR A 6 -1.32 5.16 -10.23
C TYR A 6 -2.51 4.51 -10.97
N ASN A 7 -2.92 5.10 -12.07
CA ASN A 7 -4.15 4.68 -12.76
C ASN A 7 -3.98 3.52 -13.73
N GLU A 8 -2.77 3.32 -14.24
CA GLU A 8 -2.49 2.26 -15.21
C GLU A 8 -2.34 0.91 -14.53
N VAL A 9 -2.38 -0.15 -15.32
CA VAL A 9 -2.14 -1.51 -14.83
C VAL A 9 -0.65 -1.68 -14.54
N GLN A 10 -0.35 -2.18 -13.35
CA GLN A 10 1.00 -2.62 -12.98
C GLN A 10 0.98 -4.04 -12.45
N LEU A 11 1.96 -4.83 -12.86
CA LEU A 11 2.18 -6.18 -12.35
C LEU A 11 3.02 -6.10 -11.08
N ILE A 12 2.52 -6.69 -10.00
CA ILE A 12 3.22 -6.68 -8.72
C ILE A 12 3.51 -8.11 -8.29
N GLN A 13 4.79 -8.43 -8.17
CA GLN A 13 5.24 -9.72 -7.66
C GLN A 13 4.96 -9.84 -6.15
N PRO A 14 4.83 -11.07 -5.61
CA PRO A 14 4.69 -11.26 -4.17
C PRO A 14 5.81 -10.57 -3.38
N GLY A 15 5.43 -9.81 -2.35
CA GLY A 15 6.37 -9.04 -1.54
C GLY A 15 6.88 -7.74 -2.17
N ALA A 16 6.49 -7.42 -3.40
CA ALA A 16 6.89 -6.19 -4.06
C ALA A 16 5.88 -5.06 -3.79
N ALA A 17 6.38 -3.82 -3.81
CA ALA A 17 5.58 -2.63 -3.63
C ALA A 17 4.99 -2.13 -4.95
N ALA A 18 3.76 -1.62 -4.88
CA ALA A 18 3.13 -0.90 -5.97
C ALA A 18 3.77 0.48 -6.16
N LEU A 19 3.89 0.92 -7.40
CA LEU A 19 4.42 2.24 -7.74
C LEU A 19 3.32 3.30 -7.67
N LEU A 20 3.72 4.54 -7.41
CA LEU A 20 2.86 5.71 -7.40
C LEU A 20 3.52 6.80 -8.27
N ASN A 21 2.79 7.40 -9.19
CA ASN A 21 3.38 8.35 -10.14
C ASN A 21 2.83 9.77 -10.03
N THR A 22 1.71 9.96 -9.37
CA THR A 22 1.06 11.28 -9.29
C THR A 22 0.70 11.59 -7.85
N THR A 23 0.95 12.82 -7.43
CA THR A 23 0.56 13.35 -6.12
C THR A 23 -0.49 14.43 -6.31
N ILE A 24 -1.59 14.34 -5.58
CA ILE A 24 -2.66 15.34 -5.54
C ILE A 24 -2.75 15.91 -4.13
N GLY A 25 -2.88 17.22 -4.05
CA GLY A 25 -2.99 17.95 -2.79
C GLY A 25 -1.65 18.43 -2.24
N CYS A 26 -1.74 19.22 -1.19
CA CYS A 26 -0.58 19.79 -0.49
C CYS A 26 -0.38 19.06 0.83
N ASN A 27 0.74 18.40 0.98
CA ASN A 27 1.07 17.65 2.19
C ASN A 27 1.89 18.45 3.23
N LYS A 28 2.23 19.69 2.93
CA LYS A 28 3.04 20.58 3.80
C LYS A 28 4.32 19.93 4.35
N GLY A 29 4.90 19.01 3.60
CA GLY A 29 6.14 18.31 4.00
C GLY A 29 5.96 17.21 5.05
N TYR A 30 4.74 16.84 5.43
CA TYR A 30 4.51 15.74 6.37
C TYR A 30 4.71 14.36 5.73
N VAL A 31 4.46 14.28 4.45
CA VAL A 31 4.66 13.08 3.65
C VAL A 31 5.60 13.43 2.51
N ILE A 32 6.61 12.62 2.32
CA ILE A 32 7.55 12.77 1.20
C ILE A 32 7.31 11.62 0.23
N HIS A 33 7.11 11.98 -1.04
CA HIS A 33 6.96 11.02 -2.13
C HIS A 33 7.80 11.47 -3.33
N ARG A 34 8.47 10.54 -3.95
CA ARG A 34 9.15 10.71 -5.22
C ARG A 34 8.33 10.01 -6.31
N ALA A 35 7.96 10.74 -7.35
CA ALA A 35 7.20 10.18 -8.48
C ALA A 35 7.90 8.95 -9.07
N GLY A 36 7.14 7.89 -9.31
CA GLY A 36 7.64 6.60 -9.76
C GLY A 36 8.13 5.67 -8.64
N SER A 37 8.17 6.13 -7.39
CA SER A 37 8.47 5.30 -6.23
C SER A 37 7.19 4.76 -5.59
N GLY A 38 7.26 3.55 -5.05
CA GLY A 38 6.19 2.99 -4.23
C GLY A 38 6.29 3.36 -2.75
N ILE A 39 7.25 4.18 -2.36
CA ILE A 39 7.54 4.49 -0.97
C ILE A 39 7.05 5.89 -0.61
N LEU A 40 6.22 5.96 0.42
CA LEU A 40 5.82 7.19 1.09
C LEU A 40 6.58 7.30 2.41
N THR A 41 7.23 8.42 2.66
CA THR A 41 7.91 8.68 3.94
C THR A 41 7.04 9.58 4.81
N LEU A 42 6.57 9.04 5.93
CA LEU A 42 5.81 9.78 6.94
C LEU A 42 6.79 10.37 7.96
N ARG A 43 6.68 11.66 8.19
CA ARG A 43 7.56 12.37 9.13
C ARG A 43 6.91 12.51 10.49
N GLY A 44 7.70 12.26 11.52
CA GLY A 44 7.35 12.57 12.91
C GLY A 44 7.30 14.08 13.16
N ILE A 45 6.90 14.45 14.36
CA ILE A 45 6.89 15.84 14.80
C ILE A 45 8.31 16.30 15.07
N VAL A 46 8.62 17.51 14.62
CA VAL A 46 9.89 18.19 14.88
C VAL A 46 9.59 19.47 15.67
N ASN A 47 10.38 19.74 16.70
CA ASN A 47 10.34 20.97 17.50
C ASN A 47 9.01 21.19 18.27
N ASN A 48 8.31 20.14 18.65
CA ASN A 48 7.17 20.24 19.54
C ASN A 48 7.42 19.40 20.82
N PRO A 49 7.79 20.02 21.94
CA PRO A 49 8.10 19.29 23.17
C PRO A 49 6.87 18.64 23.82
N CYS A 50 5.67 19.06 23.44
CA CYS A 50 4.42 18.55 24.02
C CYS A 50 3.82 17.36 23.26
N ALA A 51 4.39 16.99 22.11
CA ALA A 51 3.90 15.90 21.29
C ALA A 51 4.98 14.85 21.09
N SER A 52 4.68 13.60 21.44
CA SER A 52 5.59 12.46 21.29
C SER A 52 5.48 11.73 19.96
N VAL A 53 4.33 11.84 19.29
CA VAL A 53 4.05 11.15 18.03
C VAL A 53 3.28 12.03 17.04
N ALA A 54 3.49 11.78 15.75
CA ALA A 54 2.61 12.23 14.69
C ALA A 54 1.72 11.07 14.26
N ARG A 55 0.42 11.26 14.30
CA ARG A 55 -0.55 10.22 13.95
C ARG A 55 -1.07 10.42 12.54
N TYR A 56 -1.01 9.36 11.75
CA TYR A 56 -1.48 9.32 10.37
C TYR A 56 -2.53 8.25 10.17
N ARG A 57 -3.51 8.54 9.34
CA ARG A 57 -4.34 7.53 8.69
C ARG A 57 -3.84 7.36 7.27
N VAL A 58 -3.45 6.16 6.91
CA VAL A 58 -3.09 5.79 5.54
C VAL A 58 -4.12 4.80 5.04
N ALA A 59 -4.74 5.10 3.92
CA ALA A 59 -5.74 4.24 3.30
C ALA A 59 -5.38 3.99 1.84
N PHE A 60 -5.67 2.81 1.33
CA PHE A 60 -5.55 2.50 -0.08
C PHE A 60 -6.85 1.94 -0.64
N ASP A 61 -7.03 2.17 -1.93
CA ASP A 61 -8.11 1.61 -2.75
C ASP A 61 -7.53 1.26 -4.11
N GLY A 62 -7.91 0.11 -4.63
CA GLY A 62 -7.45 -0.33 -5.95
C GLY A 62 -8.23 -1.52 -6.46
N ASN A 63 -8.02 -1.83 -7.74
CA ASN A 63 -8.63 -3.01 -8.37
C ASN A 63 -7.55 -4.02 -8.69
N ILE A 64 -7.70 -5.23 -8.18
CA ILE A 64 -6.72 -6.31 -8.34
C ILE A 64 -7.30 -7.48 -9.13
N ALA A 65 -6.44 -8.13 -9.90
CA ALA A 65 -6.77 -9.32 -10.67
C ALA A 65 -5.58 -10.27 -10.75
N VAL A 66 -5.87 -11.55 -10.95
CA VAL A 66 -4.84 -12.50 -11.37
C VAL A 66 -4.44 -12.19 -12.80
N PRO A 67 -3.15 -12.10 -13.14
CA PRO A 67 -2.70 -11.83 -14.50
C PRO A 67 -3.21 -12.86 -15.52
N GLU A 68 -3.32 -12.45 -16.77
CA GLU A 68 -3.66 -13.34 -17.88
C GLU A 68 -2.67 -14.50 -17.94
N GLY A 69 -3.20 -15.72 -18.10
CA GLY A 69 -2.40 -16.94 -18.10
C GLY A 69 -2.00 -17.44 -16.71
N GLY A 70 -2.31 -16.68 -15.64
CA GLY A 70 -2.11 -17.12 -14.27
C GLY A 70 -3.20 -18.10 -13.81
N THR A 71 -2.85 -18.91 -12.81
CA THR A 71 -3.82 -19.81 -12.15
C THR A 71 -4.67 -18.98 -11.17
N PRO A 72 -6.02 -18.97 -11.30
CA PRO A 72 -6.87 -18.28 -10.36
C PRO A 72 -6.65 -18.75 -8.92
N GLY A 73 -6.66 -17.82 -7.99
CA GLY A 73 -6.46 -18.11 -6.59
C GLY A 73 -6.54 -16.85 -5.73
N GLU A 74 -6.24 -17.00 -4.44
CA GLU A 74 -6.27 -15.90 -3.50
C GLU A 74 -5.12 -14.92 -3.76
N ILE A 75 -5.48 -13.64 -3.86
CA ILE A 75 -4.54 -12.52 -3.95
C ILE A 75 -4.83 -11.51 -2.87
N GLN A 76 -3.78 -10.88 -2.35
CA GLN A 76 -3.87 -9.95 -1.23
C GLN A 76 -3.08 -8.69 -1.51
N LEU A 77 -3.65 -7.55 -1.13
CA LEU A 77 -3.00 -6.25 -1.14
C LEU A 77 -3.02 -5.69 0.28
N ALA A 78 -1.95 -5.08 0.72
CA ALA A 78 -1.83 -4.54 2.06
C ALA A 78 -0.91 -3.34 2.13
N LEU A 79 -1.02 -2.58 3.21
CA LEU A 79 -0.01 -1.60 3.60
C LEU A 79 1.17 -2.32 4.26
N ALA A 80 2.36 -1.81 4.02
CA ALA A 80 3.57 -2.23 4.70
C ALA A 80 4.31 -1.04 5.29
N ILE A 81 4.87 -1.22 6.47
CA ILE A 81 5.71 -0.23 7.15
C ILE A 81 7.12 -0.80 7.21
N GLY A 82 8.08 -0.09 6.58
CA GLY A 82 9.45 -0.58 6.52
C GLY A 82 9.62 -1.93 5.82
N GLY A 83 8.70 -2.28 4.91
CA GLY A 83 8.66 -3.56 4.20
C GLY A 83 7.91 -4.67 4.95
N GLU A 84 7.43 -4.43 6.16
CA GLU A 84 6.64 -5.40 6.92
C GLU A 84 5.14 -5.11 6.77
N VAL A 85 4.38 -6.12 6.39
CA VAL A 85 2.93 -6.02 6.15
C VAL A 85 2.19 -5.73 7.46
N VAL A 86 1.33 -4.71 7.41
CA VAL A 86 0.38 -4.42 8.49
C VAL A 86 -0.81 -5.35 8.36
N GLN A 87 -0.89 -6.35 9.21
CA GLN A 87 -1.87 -7.43 9.11
C GLN A 87 -3.32 -6.93 9.08
N SER A 88 -3.63 -5.89 9.84
CA SER A 88 -4.98 -5.31 9.88
C SER A 88 -5.39 -4.57 8.60
N SER A 89 -4.45 -4.29 7.70
CA SER A 89 -4.70 -3.63 6.43
C SER A 89 -4.88 -4.57 5.24
N ILE A 90 -4.71 -5.88 5.44
CA ILE A 90 -4.81 -6.86 4.37
C ILE A 90 -6.22 -6.87 3.77
N ALA A 91 -6.30 -6.70 2.47
CA ALA A 91 -7.50 -6.84 1.68
C ALA A 91 -7.34 -8.03 0.74
N THR A 92 -8.26 -8.98 0.83
CA THR A 92 -8.19 -10.26 0.13
C THR A 92 -9.25 -10.34 -0.95
N ALA A 93 -8.88 -10.85 -2.12
CA ALA A 93 -9.79 -11.25 -3.19
C ALA A 93 -9.43 -12.65 -3.68
N THR A 94 -10.44 -13.43 -4.03
CA THR A 94 -10.25 -14.78 -4.59
C THR A 94 -10.96 -14.87 -5.93
N PRO A 95 -10.39 -14.29 -7.02
CA PRO A 95 -10.96 -14.38 -8.34
C PRO A 95 -10.98 -15.83 -8.83
N THR A 96 -12.07 -16.21 -9.49
CA THR A 96 -12.20 -17.54 -10.10
C THR A 96 -11.73 -17.59 -11.53
N VAL A 97 -11.49 -16.43 -12.14
CA VAL A 97 -11.05 -16.27 -13.53
C VAL A 97 -9.92 -15.25 -13.60
N ALA A 98 -8.91 -15.51 -14.42
CA ALA A 98 -7.86 -14.53 -14.70
C ALA A 98 -8.44 -13.26 -15.34
N ASN A 99 -7.78 -12.10 -15.13
CA ASN A 99 -8.23 -10.78 -15.59
C ASN A 99 -9.58 -10.30 -15.03
N ALA A 100 -10.16 -10.96 -14.04
CA ALA A 100 -11.32 -10.45 -13.32
C ALA A 100 -10.86 -9.51 -12.19
N TYR A 101 -11.14 -8.22 -12.33
CA TYR A 101 -10.75 -7.21 -11.35
C TYR A 101 -11.78 -7.09 -10.23
N TRP A 102 -11.27 -7.10 -9.01
CA TRP A 102 -12.04 -6.90 -7.79
C TRP A 102 -11.53 -5.67 -7.06
N ASN A 103 -12.43 -4.82 -6.60
CA ASN A 103 -12.04 -3.68 -5.79
C ASN A 103 -11.68 -4.14 -4.39
N VAL A 104 -10.54 -3.67 -3.91
CA VAL A 104 -10.06 -3.91 -2.54
C VAL A 104 -9.61 -2.60 -1.92
N ASN A 105 -9.78 -2.48 -0.63
CA ASN A 105 -9.36 -1.33 0.13
C ASN A 105 -8.91 -1.75 1.53
N GLY A 106 -8.13 -0.91 2.15
CA GLY A 106 -7.68 -1.10 3.52
C GLY A 106 -7.10 0.19 4.08
N PHE A 107 -6.91 0.23 5.38
CA PHE A 107 -6.27 1.35 6.03
C PHE A 107 -5.52 0.93 7.28
N ALA A 108 -4.64 1.81 7.74
CA ALA A 108 -3.96 1.68 9.03
C ALA A 108 -3.82 3.06 9.69
N ILE A 109 -3.84 3.06 11.02
CA ILE A 109 -3.42 4.22 11.82
C ILE A 109 -1.97 3.98 12.22
N ILE A 110 -1.12 4.96 11.93
CA ILE A 110 0.33 4.86 12.11
C ILE A 110 0.82 6.01 12.98
N ASP A 111 1.45 5.68 14.08
CA ASP A 111 2.08 6.64 14.97
C ASP A 111 3.58 6.70 14.69
N VAL A 112 4.05 7.85 14.22
CA VAL A 112 5.47 8.09 13.92
C VAL A 112 6.07 8.87 15.08
N PRO A 113 7.08 8.31 15.77
CA PRO A 113 7.73 8.99 16.90
C PRO A 113 8.35 10.34 16.51
N SER A 114 8.40 11.25 17.47
CA SER A 114 9.07 12.54 17.29
C SER A 114 10.52 12.34 16.84
N GLY A 115 10.94 13.12 15.85
CA GLY A 115 12.29 13.03 15.28
C GLY A 115 12.57 11.81 14.41
N CYS A 116 11.56 10.97 14.15
CA CYS A 116 11.67 9.76 13.33
C CYS A 116 10.93 9.90 12.01
N CYS A 117 11.14 8.93 11.11
CA CYS A 117 10.41 8.77 9.86
C CYS A 117 10.05 7.30 9.68
N TYR A 118 8.84 7.03 9.17
CA TYR A 118 8.45 5.69 8.75
C TYR A 118 8.18 5.67 7.25
N THR A 119 8.64 4.61 6.58
CA THR A 119 8.31 4.36 5.19
C THR A 119 7.08 3.48 5.10
N VAL A 120 6.17 3.85 4.22
CA VAL A 120 4.93 3.12 3.98
C VAL A 120 4.80 2.83 2.49
N SER A 121 4.36 1.63 2.16
CA SER A 121 4.09 1.19 0.79
C SER A 121 2.81 0.37 0.74
N VAL A 122 2.27 0.19 -0.47
CA VAL A 122 1.22 -0.79 -0.76
C VAL A 122 1.89 -1.97 -1.43
N GLU A 123 1.75 -3.16 -0.86
CA GLU A 123 2.46 -4.35 -1.32
C GLU A 123 1.51 -5.50 -1.67
N ASN A 124 1.97 -6.35 -2.59
CA ASN A 124 1.36 -7.65 -2.80
C ASN A 124 1.72 -8.55 -1.61
N ALA A 125 0.74 -8.73 -0.73
CA ALA A 125 0.85 -9.56 0.47
C ALA A 125 0.35 -10.99 0.24
N SER A 126 0.15 -11.42 -1.00
CA SER A 126 -0.32 -12.77 -1.33
C SER A 126 0.63 -13.82 -0.77
N GLU A 127 0.05 -14.82 -0.11
CA GLU A 127 0.79 -15.92 0.48
C GLU A 127 0.58 -17.20 -0.31
N SER A 128 1.51 -18.12 -0.19
CA SER A 128 1.38 -19.46 -0.75
C SER A 128 0.34 -20.25 0.06
N ALA A 129 -0.64 -20.81 -0.62
CA ALA A 129 -1.64 -21.68 0.01
C ALA A 129 -1.01 -22.97 0.56
N ASP A 130 0.07 -23.44 -0.06
CA ASP A 130 0.81 -24.63 0.35
C ASP A 130 2.30 -24.40 0.07
N PRO A 131 3.06 -23.91 1.09
CA PRO A 131 4.48 -23.62 0.93
C PRO A 131 5.26 -24.85 0.43
N GLY A 132 5.98 -24.66 -0.69
CA GLY A 132 6.75 -25.71 -1.33
C GLY A 132 6.08 -26.38 -2.54
N THR A 133 4.77 -26.23 -2.71
CA THR A 133 4.03 -26.78 -3.86
C THR A 133 3.28 -25.73 -4.67
N THR A 134 2.71 -24.73 -4.02
CA THR A 134 1.96 -23.65 -4.66
C THR A 134 2.61 -22.30 -4.35
N PRO A 135 3.24 -21.63 -5.32
CA PRO A 135 3.86 -20.33 -5.08
C PRO A 135 2.81 -19.26 -4.82
N ALA A 136 3.19 -18.22 -4.10
CA ALA A 136 2.39 -17.02 -3.96
C ALA A 136 2.15 -16.37 -5.32
N LEU A 137 0.96 -15.76 -5.51
CA LEU A 137 0.56 -15.23 -6.80
C LEU A 137 1.01 -13.77 -6.99
N ALA A 138 1.50 -13.46 -8.20
CA ALA A 138 1.58 -12.10 -8.68
C ALA A 138 0.16 -11.56 -8.93
N LEU A 139 0.00 -10.25 -8.88
CA LEU A 139 -1.28 -9.61 -9.19
C LEU A 139 -1.10 -8.42 -10.12
N ASN A 140 -2.14 -8.14 -10.91
CA ASN A 140 -2.28 -6.88 -11.62
C ASN A 140 -3.08 -5.92 -10.74
N LEU A 141 -2.58 -4.71 -10.60
CA LEU A 141 -3.23 -3.62 -9.87
C LEU A 141 -3.48 -2.46 -10.82
N ARG A 142 -4.68 -1.91 -10.81
CA ARG A 142 -5.02 -0.70 -11.54
C ARG A 142 -5.84 0.24 -10.68
N ASN A 143 -5.84 1.52 -11.06
CA ASN A 143 -6.58 2.57 -10.36
C ASN A 143 -6.24 2.62 -8.86
N LEU A 144 -4.95 2.50 -8.55
CA LEU A 144 -4.48 2.61 -7.18
C LEU A 144 -4.59 4.06 -6.69
N ASN A 145 -5.21 4.23 -5.55
CA ASN A 145 -5.26 5.48 -4.80
C ASN A 145 -4.78 5.23 -3.38
N VAL A 146 -3.85 6.03 -2.92
CA VAL A 146 -3.39 6.01 -1.52
C VAL A 146 -3.62 7.38 -0.92
N GLU A 147 -4.42 7.44 0.11
CA GLU A 147 -4.71 8.66 0.86
C GLU A 147 -3.92 8.68 2.17
N VAL A 148 -3.26 9.78 2.44
CA VAL A 148 -2.56 10.01 3.70
C VAL A 148 -3.15 11.24 4.38
N THR A 149 -3.71 11.04 5.56
CA THR A 149 -4.26 12.11 6.40
C THR A 149 -3.51 12.16 7.72
N ARG A 150 -2.99 13.33 8.08
CA ARG A 150 -2.42 13.54 9.40
C ARG A 150 -3.54 13.88 10.38
N LEU A 151 -3.65 13.10 11.45
CA LEU A 151 -4.70 13.23 12.46
C LEU A 151 -4.26 14.10 13.65
N ALA A 152 -3.01 14.06 14.01
CA ALA A 152 -2.49 14.82 15.14
C ALA A 152 -0.97 15.09 15.01
#